data_762197b8fd5f252d91b27ed705e326fc
#
_entry.id   762197b8fd5f252d91b27ed705e326fc
#
_cell.length_a   1.000
_cell.length_b   1.000
_cell.length_c   1.000
_cell.angle_alpha   90.00
_cell.angle_beta   90.00
_cell.angle_gamma   90.00
#
_symmetry.space_group_name_H-M   'P 1'
#
loop_
_entity.id
_entity.type
_entity.pdbx_description
1 polymer ?
#
loop_
_entity_poly.entity_id
_entity_poly.type
_entity_poly.pdbx_seq_one_letter_code
_entity_poly.pdbx_strand_id
1 'polypeptide(L)'
;MKKSILILSAAIAILTADKLFAHDDEISAAGSNVWNQAQEPTNWWIEIKNLHGHVGPWNVLGWRMGKAALRELNTTWGQHELDIVCHIPLKTPYSCIADGLVVGTGNSIGRLDIRLAEVLAMADAHVSVRRKDGTGPVLLLKPNQKYLEKIRNAPDAQLESLARECGELPEKELFVIEKVPSSETNSK
;
A
#
# COMPACT_ATOMS: atom_id res chain seq x y z
N MET A 1 -46.86 38.53 -59.79
CA MET A 1 -45.52 38.47 -59.14
C MET A 1 -45.69 37.81 -57.79
N LYS A 2 -45.36 36.49 -57.69
CA LYS A 2 -45.43 35.68 -56.47
C LYS A 2 -44.01 35.57 -55.88
N LYS A 3 -43.79 36.14 -54.73
CA LYS A 3 -42.52 36.00 -53.98
C LYS A 3 -42.59 34.71 -53.17
N SER A 4 -41.78 33.71 -53.50
CA SER A 4 -41.57 32.52 -52.72
C SER A 4 -40.58 32.84 -51.59
N ILE A 5 -41.01 32.66 -50.39
CA ILE A 5 -40.17 32.75 -49.18
C ILE A 5 -39.59 31.35 -48.95
N LEU A 6 -38.28 31.22 -49.07
CA LEU A 6 -37.53 30.02 -48.74
C LEU A 6 -37.28 30.00 -47.23
N ILE A 7 -37.91 29.07 -46.54
CA ILE A 7 -37.66 28.86 -45.10
C ILE A 7 -36.49 27.88 -45.01
N LEU A 8 -35.33 28.38 -44.57
CA LEU A 8 -34.14 27.60 -44.29
C LEU A 8 -34.27 27.01 -42.86
N SER A 9 -34.65 25.77 -42.75
CA SER A 9 -34.67 25.05 -41.49
C SER A 9 -33.25 24.69 -41.05
N ALA A 10 -32.72 25.44 -40.09
CA ALA A 10 -31.50 25.08 -39.40
C ALA A 10 -31.78 23.91 -38.45
N ALA A 11 -31.35 22.72 -38.82
CA ALA A 11 -31.31 21.59 -37.90
C ALA A 11 -30.17 21.81 -36.89
N ILE A 12 -30.49 22.27 -35.70
CA ILE A 12 -29.55 22.28 -34.59
C ILE A 12 -29.39 20.82 -34.14
N ALA A 13 -28.25 20.23 -34.46
CA ALA A 13 -27.85 18.97 -33.88
C ALA A 13 -27.55 19.21 -32.39
N ILE A 14 -28.50 18.84 -31.55
CA ILE A 14 -28.23 18.68 -30.10
C ILE A 14 -27.37 17.47 -29.97
N LEU A 15 -26.04 17.67 -29.92
CA LEU A 15 -25.13 16.64 -29.38
C LEU A 15 -25.45 16.54 -27.90
N THR A 16 -26.20 15.52 -27.56
CA THR A 16 -26.48 15.16 -26.18
C THR A 16 -25.16 14.79 -25.49
N ALA A 17 -24.97 15.36 -24.31
CA ALA A 17 -23.80 15.16 -23.45
C ALA A 17 -23.68 13.72 -22.87
N ASP A 18 -24.42 12.77 -23.45
CA ASP A 18 -24.50 11.39 -22.95
C ASP A 18 -23.29 10.51 -23.25
N LYS A 19 -22.29 11.04 -23.95
CA LYS A 19 -21.06 10.27 -24.23
C LYS A 19 -19.88 10.59 -23.34
N LEU A 20 -20.01 11.51 -22.35
CA LEU A 20 -18.91 11.83 -21.46
C LEU A 20 -18.84 10.93 -20.22
N PHE A 21 -19.84 10.09 -19.97
CA PHE A 21 -19.91 9.18 -18.82
C PHE A 21 -20.03 7.70 -19.19
N ALA A 22 -19.78 7.35 -20.45
CA ALA A 22 -19.80 5.94 -20.90
C ALA A 22 -18.59 5.11 -20.42
N HIS A 23 -17.82 5.60 -19.44
CA HIS A 23 -16.69 4.84 -18.89
C HIS A 23 -17.07 4.01 -17.65
N ASP A 24 -18.25 4.26 -17.06
CA ASP A 24 -18.65 3.57 -15.84
C ASP A 24 -19.41 2.25 -16.11
N ASP A 25 -20.04 2.10 -17.28
CA ASP A 25 -20.90 0.95 -17.57
C ASP A 25 -20.14 -0.33 -17.95
N GLU A 26 -18.93 -0.22 -18.51
CA GLU A 26 -18.09 -1.40 -18.78
C GLU A 26 -17.44 -1.98 -17.53
N ILE A 27 -17.24 -1.13 -16.49
CA ILE A 27 -16.64 -1.57 -15.22
C ILE A 27 -17.65 -2.36 -14.40
N SER A 28 -18.94 -2.03 -14.50
CA SER A 28 -19.99 -2.72 -13.73
C SER A 28 -20.35 -4.11 -14.29
N ALA A 29 -20.09 -4.37 -15.55
CA ALA A 29 -20.36 -5.65 -16.20
C ALA A 29 -19.30 -6.73 -15.91
N ALA A 30 -18.13 -6.35 -15.43
CA ALA A 30 -17.00 -7.26 -15.21
C ALA A 30 -16.92 -7.86 -13.80
N GLY A 31 -17.89 -7.59 -12.93
CA GLY A 31 -17.93 -8.13 -11.57
C GLY A 31 -17.22 -7.25 -10.54
N SER A 32 -17.58 -7.42 -9.27
CA SER A 32 -16.96 -6.72 -8.15
C SER A 32 -15.45 -7.02 -8.08
N ASN A 33 -14.61 -6.00 -7.93
CA ASN A 33 -13.16 -6.07 -7.70
C ASN A 33 -12.26 -6.19 -8.95
N VAL A 34 -12.67 -5.62 -10.08
CA VAL A 34 -11.84 -5.63 -11.29
C VAL A 34 -10.57 -4.78 -11.14
N TRP A 35 -10.59 -3.75 -10.30
CA TRP A 35 -9.56 -2.70 -10.22
C TRP A 35 -8.26 -3.08 -9.50
N ASN A 36 -8.19 -4.21 -8.81
CA ASN A 36 -6.87 -4.71 -8.41
C ASN A 36 -6.70 -6.22 -8.67
N GLN A 37 -7.76 -6.99 -8.79
CA GLN A 37 -7.80 -8.42 -9.11
C GLN A 37 -6.85 -9.30 -8.29
N ALA A 38 -6.42 -8.83 -7.13
CA ALA A 38 -5.42 -9.49 -6.30
C ALA A 38 -4.11 -9.84 -7.03
N GLN A 39 -3.76 -9.10 -8.06
CA GLN A 39 -2.54 -9.30 -8.83
C GLN A 39 -1.41 -8.45 -8.26
N GLU A 40 -0.43 -9.12 -7.70
CA GLU A 40 0.77 -8.45 -7.21
C GLU A 40 1.55 -7.82 -8.36
N PRO A 41 2.05 -6.57 -8.22
CA PRO A 41 2.91 -5.95 -9.22
C PRO A 41 4.15 -6.79 -9.51
N THR A 42 4.45 -7.01 -10.79
CA THR A 42 5.66 -7.75 -11.21
C THR A 42 6.94 -7.00 -10.91
N ASN A 43 6.86 -5.67 -10.78
CA ASN A 43 8.00 -4.81 -10.48
C ASN A 43 7.71 -3.91 -9.27
N TRP A 44 7.86 -4.47 -8.09
CA TRP A 44 7.66 -3.75 -6.81
C TRP A 44 8.56 -2.51 -6.66
N TRP A 45 9.75 -2.50 -7.27
CA TRP A 45 10.67 -1.37 -7.25
C TRP A 45 10.08 -0.14 -7.93
N ILE A 46 9.50 -0.34 -9.12
CA ILE A 46 8.80 0.74 -9.85
C ILE A 46 7.58 1.21 -9.05
N GLU A 47 6.82 0.29 -8.44
CA GLU A 47 5.64 0.67 -7.65
C GLU A 47 6.01 1.50 -6.42
N ILE A 48 7.06 1.13 -5.69
CA ILE A 48 7.57 1.97 -4.59
C ILE A 48 7.99 3.35 -5.13
N LYS A 49 8.71 3.40 -6.26
CA LYS A 49 9.15 4.67 -6.85
C LYS A 49 7.98 5.55 -7.27
N ASN A 50 6.94 4.97 -7.86
CA ASN A 50 5.74 5.70 -8.29
C ASN A 50 4.95 6.25 -7.09
N LEU A 51 4.81 5.46 -6.03
CA LEU A 51 4.08 5.86 -4.83
C LEU A 51 4.85 6.88 -3.99
N HIS A 52 6.15 6.65 -3.77
CA HIS A 52 6.97 7.36 -2.79
C HIS A 52 7.90 8.42 -3.40
N GLY A 53 8.11 8.40 -4.72
CA GLY A 53 9.01 9.31 -5.45
C GLY A 53 10.45 8.82 -5.59
N HIS A 54 10.94 7.96 -4.68
CA HIS A 54 12.23 7.29 -4.76
C HIS A 54 12.19 5.93 -4.05
N VAL A 55 13.23 5.11 -4.22
CA VAL A 55 13.36 3.85 -3.49
C VAL A 55 14.49 3.97 -2.50
N GLY A 56 14.18 3.79 -1.22
CA GLY A 56 15.11 3.84 -0.10
C GLY A 56 14.97 2.62 0.82
N PRO A 57 15.89 2.42 1.76
CA PRO A 57 15.88 1.23 2.62
C PRO A 57 14.65 1.15 3.54
N TRP A 58 14.07 2.28 3.92
CA TRP A 58 12.90 2.32 4.80
C TRP A 58 11.61 1.81 4.13
N ASN A 59 11.35 2.23 2.89
CA ASN A 59 10.19 1.73 2.17
C ASN A 59 10.39 0.28 1.70
N VAL A 60 11.62 -0.14 1.36
CA VAL A 60 11.88 -1.55 1.05
C VAL A 60 11.75 -2.43 2.30
N LEU A 61 12.14 -1.96 3.48
CA LEU A 61 11.88 -2.66 4.76
C LEU A 61 10.38 -2.88 4.96
N GLY A 62 9.57 -1.85 4.75
CA GLY A 62 8.11 -1.94 4.82
C GLY A 62 7.53 -2.95 3.81
N TRP A 63 8.01 -2.92 2.57
CA TRP A 63 7.64 -3.89 1.55
C TRP A 63 7.95 -5.33 1.97
N ARG A 64 9.17 -5.59 2.50
CA ARG A 64 9.58 -6.90 3.01
C ARG A 64 8.69 -7.36 4.17
N MET A 65 8.36 -6.46 5.11
CA MET A 65 7.45 -6.75 6.22
C MET A 65 6.03 -7.08 5.72
N GLY A 66 5.53 -6.34 4.74
CA GLY A 66 4.24 -6.60 4.10
C GLY A 66 4.17 -7.99 3.46
N LYS A 67 5.20 -8.36 2.70
CA LYS A 67 5.32 -9.69 2.09
C LYS A 67 5.38 -10.81 3.14
N ALA A 68 6.11 -10.60 4.21
CA ALA A 68 6.18 -11.55 5.31
C ALA A 68 4.82 -11.71 6.00
N ALA A 69 4.10 -10.62 6.23
CA ALA A 69 2.76 -10.66 6.83
C ALA A 69 1.76 -11.45 5.99
N LEU A 70 1.73 -11.24 4.66
CA LEU A 70 0.88 -12.02 3.76
C LEU A 70 1.16 -13.53 3.87
N ARG A 71 2.44 -13.91 3.86
CA ARG A 71 2.88 -15.30 3.99
C ARG A 71 2.47 -15.91 5.32
N GLU A 72 2.75 -15.22 6.44
CA GLU A 72 2.51 -15.75 7.79
C GLU A 72 1.01 -15.86 8.14
N LEU A 73 0.16 -15.04 7.53
CA LEU A 73 -1.30 -15.06 7.70
C LEU A 73 -2.02 -15.80 6.58
N ASN A 74 -1.27 -16.44 5.67
CA ASN A 74 -1.82 -17.22 4.56
C ASN A 74 -2.90 -16.45 3.76
N THR A 75 -2.54 -15.23 3.37
CA THR A 75 -3.37 -14.37 2.50
C THR A 75 -2.58 -13.90 1.30
N THR A 76 -3.23 -13.37 0.30
CA THR A 76 -2.60 -12.92 -0.94
C THR A 76 -2.66 -11.40 -1.09
N TRP A 77 -1.79 -10.88 -1.93
CA TRP A 77 -1.72 -9.46 -2.22
C TRP A 77 -3.07 -8.91 -2.71
N GLY A 78 -3.46 -7.74 -2.20
CA GLY A 78 -4.64 -7.01 -2.68
C GLY A 78 -5.99 -7.58 -2.24
N GLN A 79 -6.05 -8.59 -1.38
CA GLN A 79 -7.34 -9.11 -0.85
C GLN A 79 -7.97 -8.20 0.21
N HIS A 80 -7.24 -7.21 0.73
CA HIS A 80 -7.70 -6.28 1.76
C HIS A 80 -8.23 -6.94 3.04
N GLU A 81 -7.78 -8.16 3.33
CA GLU A 81 -8.20 -8.93 4.50
C GLU A 81 -7.42 -8.58 5.77
N LEU A 82 -6.35 -7.81 5.65
CA LEU A 82 -5.49 -7.45 6.76
C LEU A 82 -5.84 -6.08 7.35
N ASP A 83 -5.71 -5.98 8.68
CA ASP A 83 -5.70 -4.75 9.45
C ASP A 83 -4.27 -4.53 9.94
N ILE A 84 -3.63 -3.46 9.47
CA ILE A 84 -2.21 -3.17 9.66
C ILE A 84 -2.05 -1.87 10.43
N VAL A 85 -1.28 -1.91 11.53
CA VAL A 85 -0.90 -0.69 12.25
C VAL A 85 0.62 -0.57 12.27
N CYS A 86 1.13 0.50 11.69
CA CYS A 86 2.55 0.82 11.69
C CYS A 86 2.87 1.73 12.89
N HIS A 87 3.45 1.17 13.93
CA HIS A 87 3.86 1.87 15.15
C HIS A 87 5.27 2.40 14.97
N ILE A 88 5.40 3.70 14.73
CA ILE A 88 6.66 4.39 14.39
C ILE A 88 6.67 5.81 14.95
N PRO A 89 7.83 6.45 15.11
CA PRO A 89 7.88 7.90 15.26
C PRO A 89 7.31 8.57 13.99
N LEU A 90 6.32 9.47 14.16
CA LEU A 90 5.63 10.12 13.03
C LEU A 90 6.49 11.20 12.37
N LYS A 91 7.62 10.80 11.83
CA LYS A 91 8.53 11.66 11.07
C LYS A 91 9.30 10.87 10.02
N THR A 92 9.70 11.54 8.94
CA THR A 92 10.63 10.97 7.95
C THR A 92 12.03 10.77 8.57
N PRO A 93 12.74 9.71 8.17
CA PRO A 93 12.38 8.73 7.14
C PRO A 93 11.58 7.53 7.68
N TYR A 94 11.24 7.47 8.97
CA TYR A 94 10.61 6.30 9.61
C TYR A 94 9.22 6.00 9.01
N SER A 95 8.45 7.05 8.72
CA SER A 95 7.11 6.93 8.10
C SER A 95 7.13 6.30 6.70
N CYS A 96 8.27 6.29 6.02
CA CYS A 96 8.41 5.65 4.70
C CYS A 96 8.17 4.13 4.73
N ILE A 97 8.24 3.48 5.92
CA ILE A 97 7.86 2.07 6.10
C ILE A 97 6.40 1.85 5.65
N ALA A 98 5.50 2.81 5.91
CA ALA A 98 4.09 2.66 5.57
C ALA A 98 3.85 2.55 4.05
N ASP A 99 4.56 3.32 3.24
CA ASP A 99 4.45 3.23 1.78
C ASP A 99 4.95 1.88 1.26
N GLY A 100 6.00 1.35 1.89
CA GLY A 100 6.46 -0.01 1.62
C GLY A 100 5.40 -1.06 1.95
N LEU A 101 4.69 -0.93 3.08
CA LEU A 101 3.59 -1.82 3.45
C LEU A 101 2.44 -1.76 2.43
N VAL A 102 2.10 -0.56 1.92
CA VAL A 102 1.09 -0.40 0.85
C VAL A 102 1.46 -1.26 -0.37
N VAL A 103 2.69 -1.10 -0.87
CA VAL A 103 3.15 -1.85 -2.05
C VAL A 103 3.28 -3.34 -1.75
N GLY A 104 3.78 -3.70 -0.56
CA GLY A 104 4.03 -5.10 -0.17
C GLY A 104 2.76 -5.93 0.05
N THR A 105 1.64 -5.28 0.38
CA THR A 105 0.39 -5.99 0.73
C THR A 105 -0.76 -5.71 -0.23
N GLY A 106 -0.71 -4.63 -1.01
CA GLY A 106 -1.86 -4.14 -1.77
C GLY A 106 -2.95 -3.50 -0.90
N ASN A 107 -2.74 -3.41 0.40
CA ASN A 107 -3.61 -2.70 1.33
C ASN A 107 -3.40 -1.19 1.19
N SER A 108 -4.34 -0.36 1.63
CA SER A 108 -4.22 1.08 1.48
C SER A 108 -4.68 1.86 2.70
N ILE A 109 -4.12 3.07 2.86
CA ILE A 109 -4.54 4.03 3.89
C ILE A 109 -5.97 4.52 3.62
N GLY A 110 -6.32 4.80 2.37
CA GLY A 110 -7.65 5.27 1.99
C GLY A 110 -8.78 4.27 2.28
N ARG A 111 -8.47 2.98 2.36
CA ARG A 111 -9.41 1.92 2.77
C ARG A 111 -9.38 1.65 4.28
N LEU A 112 -8.58 2.39 5.03
CA LEU A 112 -8.34 2.19 6.46
C LEU A 112 -7.74 0.80 6.80
N ASP A 113 -7.12 0.17 5.83
CA ASP A 113 -6.43 -1.10 5.99
C ASP A 113 -5.08 -0.93 6.68
N ILE A 114 -4.47 0.25 6.51
CA ILE A 114 -3.18 0.63 7.10
C ILE A 114 -3.37 1.92 7.90
N ARG A 115 -2.88 1.93 9.13
CA ARG A 115 -2.86 3.11 10.01
C ARG A 115 -1.46 3.33 10.56
N LEU A 116 -1.16 4.59 10.86
CA LEU A 116 0.03 4.97 11.60
C LEU A 116 -0.36 5.18 13.07
N ALA A 117 0.47 4.69 13.97
CA ALA A 117 0.38 4.95 15.41
C ALA A 117 1.73 5.47 15.90
N GLU A 118 1.72 6.56 16.66
CA GLU A 118 2.95 7.17 17.15
C GLU A 118 3.58 6.35 18.27
N VAL A 119 4.90 6.15 18.17
CA VAL A 119 5.76 5.75 19.26
C VAL A 119 6.89 6.76 19.41
N LEU A 120 7.41 6.94 20.61
CA LEU A 120 8.40 7.99 20.87
C LEU A 120 9.79 7.63 20.34
N ALA A 121 10.14 6.36 20.34
CA ALA A 121 11.46 5.89 19.95
C ALA A 121 11.40 4.77 18.92
N MET A 122 12.40 4.72 18.03
CA MET A 122 12.53 3.62 17.06
C MET A 122 12.79 2.26 17.71
N ALA A 123 13.24 2.23 18.96
CA ALA A 123 13.37 0.98 19.72
C ALA A 123 12.01 0.30 19.96
N ASP A 124 10.93 1.08 20.01
CA ASP A 124 9.55 0.61 20.20
C ASP A 124 8.81 0.37 18.87
N ALA A 125 9.48 0.69 17.76
CA ALA A 125 8.86 0.56 16.44
C ALA A 125 8.55 -0.89 16.09
N HIS A 126 7.34 -1.10 15.60
CA HIS A 126 6.89 -2.39 15.08
C HIS A 126 5.70 -2.22 14.13
N VAL A 127 5.42 -3.23 13.35
CA VAL A 127 4.19 -3.32 12.56
C VAL A 127 3.35 -4.44 13.14
N SER A 128 2.14 -4.11 13.59
CA SER A 128 1.16 -5.11 14.01
C SER A 128 0.22 -5.43 12.84
N VAL A 129 0.01 -6.70 12.60
CA VAL A 129 -0.83 -7.18 11.49
C VAL A 129 -1.73 -8.29 11.99
N ARG A 130 -3.03 -8.20 11.67
CA ARG A 130 -4.01 -9.25 11.96
C ARG A 130 -4.98 -9.41 10.80
N ARG A 131 -5.66 -10.53 10.75
CA ARG A 131 -6.80 -10.69 9.84
C ARG A 131 -8.01 -9.92 10.39
N LYS A 132 -8.77 -9.28 9.48
CA LYS A 132 -9.98 -8.51 9.83
C LYS A 132 -11.11 -9.39 10.37
N ASP A 133 -11.16 -10.65 9.94
CA ASP A 133 -12.13 -11.65 10.42
C ASP A 133 -11.82 -12.16 11.83
N GLY A 134 -10.74 -11.70 12.45
CA GLY A 134 -10.32 -12.09 13.80
C GLY A 134 -9.69 -13.48 13.89
N THR A 135 -9.53 -14.19 12.77
CA THR A 135 -8.90 -15.52 12.76
C THR A 135 -7.38 -15.44 12.79
N GLY A 136 -6.75 -16.44 13.38
CA GLY A 136 -5.29 -16.55 13.45
C GLY A 136 -4.64 -15.62 14.48
N PRO A 137 -3.31 -15.56 14.52
CA PRO A 137 -2.55 -14.72 15.45
C PRO A 137 -2.49 -13.26 15.00
N VAL A 138 -2.16 -12.39 15.94
CA VAL A 138 -1.63 -11.06 15.63
C VAL A 138 -0.12 -11.21 15.42
N LEU A 139 0.39 -10.69 14.31
CA LEU A 139 1.83 -10.62 14.06
C LEU A 139 2.37 -9.29 14.57
N LEU A 140 3.50 -9.34 15.26
CA LEU A 140 4.33 -8.17 15.58
C LEU A 140 5.65 -8.29 14.83
N LEU A 141 5.80 -7.49 13.77
CA LEU A 141 7.03 -7.44 12.99
C LEU A 141 7.90 -6.31 13.56
N LYS A 142 9.00 -6.68 14.22
CA LYS A 142 9.89 -5.74 14.90
C LYS A 142 11.17 -5.57 14.10
N PRO A 143 11.49 -4.35 13.62
CA PRO A 143 12.74 -4.10 12.90
C PRO A 143 13.97 -4.45 13.74
N ASN A 144 14.99 -5.03 13.08
CA ASN A 144 16.26 -5.31 13.71
C ASN A 144 17.00 -3.99 14.01
N GLN A 145 17.31 -3.71 15.26
CA GLN A 145 17.92 -2.45 15.68
C GLN A 145 19.29 -2.22 15.01
N LYS A 146 20.08 -3.28 14.83
CA LYS A 146 21.37 -3.16 14.13
C LYS A 146 21.19 -2.72 12.66
N TYR A 147 20.15 -3.22 12.00
CA TYR A 147 19.82 -2.79 10.64
C TYR A 147 19.32 -1.34 10.63
N LEU A 148 18.47 -0.96 11.58
CA LEU A 148 17.99 0.42 11.72
C LEU A 148 19.13 1.42 11.96
N GLU A 149 20.12 1.08 12.77
CA GLU A 149 21.31 1.90 13.00
C GLU A 149 22.10 2.13 11.70
N LYS A 150 22.24 1.08 10.88
CA LYS A 150 22.90 1.16 9.58
C LYS A 150 22.24 2.16 8.64
N ILE A 151 20.90 2.15 8.55
CA ILE A 151 20.15 2.95 7.58
C ILE A 151 19.74 4.34 8.08
N ARG A 152 19.78 4.57 9.41
CA ARG A 152 19.30 5.81 10.03
C ARG A 152 20.00 7.07 9.54
N ASN A 153 21.31 6.98 9.35
CA ASN A 153 22.16 8.10 9.01
C ASN A 153 22.75 7.95 7.59
N ALA A 154 22.10 7.16 6.75
CA ALA A 154 22.55 6.93 5.40
C ALA A 154 22.48 8.23 4.58
N PRO A 155 23.57 8.65 3.91
CA PRO A 155 23.51 9.79 3.02
C PRO A 155 22.66 9.47 1.78
N ASP A 156 22.04 10.50 1.19
CA ASP A 156 21.15 10.35 0.04
C ASP A 156 21.77 9.55 -1.12
N ALA A 157 23.08 9.74 -1.37
CA ALA A 157 23.79 9.00 -2.40
C ALA A 157 23.85 7.47 -2.18
N GLN A 158 23.54 6.98 -0.99
CA GLN A 158 23.55 5.56 -0.65
C GLN A 158 22.15 4.95 -0.56
N LEU A 159 21.09 5.75 -0.62
CA LEU A 159 19.74 5.26 -0.42
C LEU A 159 19.36 4.14 -1.38
N GLU A 160 19.69 4.26 -2.65
CA GLU A 160 19.38 3.23 -3.65
C GLU A 160 20.16 1.92 -3.40
N SER A 161 21.46 2.01 -3.08
CA SER A 161 22.27 0.83 -2.82
C SER A 161 21.82 0.08 -1.55
N LEU A 162 21.48 0.82 -0.50
CA LEU A 162 20.90 0.26 0.74
C LEU A 162 19.50 -0.32 0.53
N ALA A 163 18.72 0.27 -0.38
CA ALA A 163 17.42 -0.28 -0.76
C ALA A 163 17.56 -1.64 -1.48
N ARG A 164 18.51 -1.76 -2.41
CA ARG A 164 18.82 -3.03 -3.08
C ARG A 164 19.28 -4.07 -2.08
N GLU A 165 20.21 -3.73 -1.21
CA GLU A 165 20.66 -4.59 -0.13
C GLU A 165 19.48 -5.05 0.75
N CYS A 166 18.60 -4.14 1.16
CA CYS A 166 17.40 -4.47 1.93
C CYS A 166 16.50 -5.48 1.20
N GLY A 167 16.40 -5.37 -0.12
CA GLY A 167 15.64 -6.30 -0.97
C GLY A 167 16.19 -7.73 -0.93
N GLU A 168 17.50 -7.90 -0.73
CA GLU A 168 18.23 -9.17 -0.86
C GLU A 168 18.60 -9.80 0.49
N LEU A 169 18.76 -9.02 1.56
CA LEU A 169 19.13 -9.53 2.88
C LEU A 169 18.18 -10.60 3.40
N PRO A 170 18.70 -11.59 4.13
CA PRO A 170 17.88 -12.53 4.87
C PRO A 170 16.91 -11.80 5.82
N GLU A 171 15.67 -12.26 5.89
CA GLU A 171 14.60 -11.63 6.66
C GLU A 171 14.96 -11.41 8.13
N LYS A 172 15.63 -12.41 8.76
CA LYS A 172 16.12 -12.34 10.15
C LYS A 172 17.10 -11.19 10.43
N GLU A 173 17.75 -10.67 9.39
CA GLU A 173 18.65 -9.52 9.51
C GLU A 173 17.89 -8.19 9.44
N LEU A 174 16.67 -8.20 8.90
CA LEU A 174 15.82 -7.03 8.73
C LEU A 174 14.85 -6.84 9.88
N PHE A 175 14.20 -7.91 10.33
CA PHE A 175 13.19 -7.89 11.40
C PHE A 175 12.97 -9.29 11.98
N VAL A 176 12.29 -9.32 13.13
CA VAL A 176 11.75 -10.55 13.72
C VAL A 176 10.24 -10.52 13.71
N ILE A 177 9.60 -11.70 13.66
CA ILE A 177 8.15 -11.86 13.69
C ILE A 177 7.78 -12.59 14.97
N GLU A 178 6.98 -11.94 15.81
CA GLU A 178 6.35 -12.54 16.97
C GLU A 178 4.87 -12.82 16.66
N LYS A 179 4.38 -13.99 17.08
CA LYS A 179 2.96 -14.37 16.94
C LYS A 179 2.30 -14.31 18.31
N VAL A 180 1.32 -13.43 18.46
CA VAL A 180 0.56 -13.25 19.71
C VAL A 180 -0.87 -13.77 19.50
N PRO A 181 -1.43 -14.56 20.44
CA PRO A 181 -2.83 -14.98 20.36
C PRO A 181 -3.78 -13.79 20.25
N SER A 182 -4.79 -13.88 19.38
CA SER A 182 -5.76 -12.78 19.16
C SER A 182 -6.57 -12.42 20.42
N SER A 183 -6.71 -13.33 21.36
CA SER A 183 -7.41 -13.10 22.66
C SER A 183 -6.70 -12.13 23.60
N GLU A 184 -5.39 -11.92 23.45
CA GLU A 184 -4.61 -11.05 24.34
C GLU A 184 -4.62 -9.57 23.93
N THR A 185 -5.06 -9.25 22.72
CA THR A 185 -5.03 -7.88 22.17
C THR A 185 -6.30 -7.06 22.46
N ASN A 186 -7.37 -7.69 22.99
CA ASN A 186 -8.66 -7.02 23.29
C ASN A 186 -8.74 -6.42 24.70
N SER A 187 -7.67 -6.44 25.49
CA SER A 187 -7.69 -6.04 26.92
C SER A 187 -6.99 -4.72 27.25
N LYS A 188 -6.93 -3.75 26.29
CA LYS A 188 -6.44 -2.39 26.61
C LYS A 188 -7.29 -1.32 25.94
#